data_7b3a124a2756e905d07523de9df6b116
#
_entry.id   7b3a124a2756e905d07523de9df6b116
#
_cell.length_a   1.000
_cell.length_b   1.000
_cell.length_c   1.000
_cell.angle_alpha   90.00
_cell.angle_beta   90.00
_cell.angle_gamma   90.00
#
_symmetry.space_group_name_H-M   'P 1'
#
loop_
_entity.id
_entity.type
_entity.pdbx_description
1 polymer ?
#
loop_
_entity_poly.entity_id
_entity_poly.type
_entity_poly.pdbx_seq_one_letter_code
_entity_poly.pdbx_strand_id
1 'polypeptide(L)'
;MRKLLALTVVAIAATAVVAGTALAGKAPPVQLEGEVTNKGEKTVKKSKITIEEDDFFFKPTFSKAKLGTTVKVTLRNKGDAQHTFTIPSLGIDNTLDAGKKATVEVTVPTDGALAFYCRFHGAPPGGGQGMQGAFFSKKGEAVTTGGGTGAAPSTSAPTATTTAAGGGYGY
;
A
#
# COMPACT_ATOMS: atom_id res chain seq x y z
N MET A 1 38.22 69.22 -17.70
CA MET A 1 38.26 67.81 -17.30
C MET A 1 36.96 67.49 -16.50
N ARG A 2 35.97 66.90 -17.14
CA ARG A 2 34.68 66.55 -16.50
C ARG A 2 34.70 65.06 -16.19
N LYS A 3 34.67 64.69 -14.89
CA LYS A 3 34.57 63.29 -14.43
C LYS A 3 33.10 62.91 -14.41
N LEU A 4 32.75 61.97 -15.27
CA LEU A 4 31.42 61.29 -15.26
C LEU A 4 31.45 60.25 -14.17
N LEU A 5 30.60 60.38 -13.14
CA LEU A 5 30.27 59.29 -12.18
C LEU A 5 29.22 58.46 -12.82
N ALA A 6 29.54 57.18 -13.05
CA ALA A 6 28.56 56.17 -13.42
C ALA A 6 27.87 55.63 -12.15
N LEU A 7 26.57 55.83 -12.06
CA LEU A 7 25.73 55.30 -10.99
C LEU A 7 25.24 53.89 -11.38
N THR A 8 25.80 52.88 -10.74
CA THR A 8 25.34 51.48 -10.93
C THR A 8 24.13 51.24 -10.04
N VAL A 9 22.98 51.09 -10.65
CA VAL A 9 21.74 50.68 -9.94
C VAL A 9 21.75 49.15 -9.82
N VAL A 10 21.92 48.65 -8.60
CA VAL A 10 21.77 47.22 -8.27
C VAL A 10 20.30 46.96 -8.01
N ALA A 11 19.64 46.27 -8.93
CA ALA A 11 18.26 45.79 -8.74
C ALA A 11 18.28 44.53 -7.88
N ILE A 12 17.83 44.65 -6.65
CA ILE A 12 17.61 43.50 -5.75
C ILE A 12 16.25 42.89 -6.11
N ALA A 13 16.25 41.75 -6.80
CA ALA A 13 15.05 40.97 -7.03
C ALA A 13 14.68 40.24 -5.74
N ALA A 14 13.64 40.71 -5.07
CA ALA A 14 13.04 40.01 -3.93
C ALA A 14 12.26 38.78 -4.44
N THR A 15 12.83 37.58 -4.29
CA THR A 15 12.10 36.32 -4.49
C THR A 15 11.18 36.11 -3.30
N ALA A 16 9.87 36.30 -3.52
CA ALA A 16 8.84 35.93 -2.54
C ALA A 16 8.79 34.42 -2.45
N VAL A 17 9.31 33.87 -1.37
CA VAL A 17 9.08 32.46 -0.99
C VAL A 17 7.64 32.36 -0.52
N VAL A 18 6.76 31.81 -1.37
CA VAL A 18 5.41 31.42 -0.97
C VAL A 18 5.56 30.20 -0.06
N ALA A 19 5.56 30.43 1.25
CA ALA A 19 5.43 29.36 2.22
C ALA A 19 4.00 28.80 2.12
N GLY A 20 3.83 27.73 1.33
CA GLY A 20 2.61 26.97 1.32
C GLY A 20 2.35 26.43 2.71
N THR A 21 1.28 26.90 3.37
CA THR A 21 0.79 26.30 4.62
C THR A 21 0.25 24.91 4.28
N ALA A 22 1.12 23.89 4.33
CA ALA A 22 0.68 22.51 4.36
C ALA A 22 -0.23 22.36 5.59
N LEU A 23 -1.50 22.05 5.37
CA LEU A 23 -2.39 21.56 6.42
C LEU A 23 -1.68 20.37 7.07
N ALA A 24 -1.19 20.56 8.28
CA ALA A 24 -0.42 19.56 9.01
C ALA A 24 -1.34 18.41 9.43
N GLY A 25 -1.66 17.54 8.48
CA GLY A 25 -2.13 16.22 8.78
C GLY A 25 -1.09 15.52 9.66
N LYS A 26 -1.56 14.80 10.68
CA LYS A 26 -0.66 14.04 11.56
C LYS A 26 0.26 13.17 10.70
N ALA A 27 1.58 13.33 10.88
CA ALA A 27 2.57 12.56 10.13
C ALA A 27 2.27 11.06 10.20
N PRO A 28 2.43 10.31 9.10
CA PRO A 28 2.18 8.88 9.10
C PRO A 28 3.10 8.17 10.09
N PRO A 29 2.65 7.07 10.71
CA PRO A 29 3.45 6.35 11.71
C PRO A 29 4.68 5.69 11.13
N VAL A 30 4.67 5.34 9.85
CA VAL A 30 5.78 4.79 9.09
C VAL A 30 5.78 5.42 7.69
N GLN A 31 6.96 5.51 7.08
CA GLN A 31 7.11 5.99 5.71
C GLN A 31 6.94 4.83 4.75
N LEU A 32 6.10 5.01 3.75
CA LEU A 32 5.94 4.11 2.62
C LEU A 32 6.51 4.78 1.37
N GLU A 33 6.96 4.00 0.41
CA GLU A 33 7.44 4.52 -0.87
C GLU A 33 6.28 5.05 -1.71
N GLY A 34 6.49 6.19 -2.36
CA GLY A 34 5.50 6.80 -3.23
C GLY A 34 4.35 7.48 -2.48
N GLU A 35 3.27 7.70 -3.21
CA GLU A 35 2.07 8.35 -2.67
C GLU A 35 1.28 7.40 -1.77
N VAL A 36 0.71 7.94 -0.69
CA VAL A 36 -0.12 7.21 0.27
C VAL A 36 -1.39 8.00 0.57
N THR A 37 -2.53 7.44 0.22
CA THR A 37 -3.82 7.99 0.64
C THR A 37 -4.12 7.60 2.08
N ASN A 38 -3.74 8.49 3.02
CA ASN A 38 -3.84 8.20 4.45
C ASN A 38 -5.27 8.36 5.00
N LYS A 39 -5.90 7.25 5.35
CA LYS A 39 -7.23 7.16 5.99
C LYS A 39 -7.14 6.71 7.47
N GLY A 40 -6.04 7.07 8.12
CA GLY A 40 -5.88 6.94 9.56
C GLY A 40 -5.20 5.67 10.06
N GLU A 41 -5.12 5.61 11.37
CA GLU A 41 -4.44 4.58 12.15
C GLU A 41 -5.43 3.86 13.07
N LYS A 42 -5.31 2.53 13.21
CA LYS A 42 -6.09 1.73 14.16
C LYS A 42 -5.21 0.66 14.83
N THR A 43 -5.43 0.45 16.12
CA THR A 43 -4.75 -0.62 16.85
C THR A 43 -5.48 -1.96 16.65
N VAL A 44 -4.73 -3.00 16.32
CA VAL A 44 -5.21 -4.39 16.28
C VAL A 44 -5.65 -4.81 17.69
N LYS A 45 -6.85 -5.35 17.81
CA LYS A 45 -7.41 -5.82 19.08
C LYS A 45 -7.68 -7.32 19.02
N LYS A 46 -7.26 -8.07 20.05
CA LYS A 46 -7.46 -9.53 20.13
C LYS A 46 -7.05 -10.26 18.84
N SER A 47 -5.90 -9.84 18.27
CA SER A 47 -5.37 -10.37 16.99
C SER A 47 -6.38 -10.29 15.82
N LYS A 48 -7.24 -9.29 15.80
CA LYS A 48 -8.24 -9.09 14.72
C LYS A 48 -8.31 -7.63 14.31
N ILE A 49 -8.51 -7.41 13.01
CA ILE A 49 -8.79 -6.09 12.44
C ILE A 49 -9.64 -6.24 11.18
N THR A 50 -10.45 -5.22 10.90
CA THR A 50 -11.10 -5.07 9.60
C THR A 50 -10.41 -3.95 8.85
N ILE A 51 -10.07 -4.19 7.59
CA ILE A 51 -9.55 -3.22 6.64
C ILE A 51 -10.56 -3.11 5.51
N GLU A 52 -11.04 -1.90 5.28
CA GLU A 52 -11.89 -1.57 4.13
C GLU A 52 -10.98 -1.21 2.96
N GLU A 53 -11.27 -1.76 1.80
CA GLU A 53 -10.71 -1.41 0.50
C GLU A 53 -11.72 -0.52 -0.19
N ASP A 54 -11.31 0.65 -0.65
CA ASP A 54 -12.19 1.64 -1.30
C ASP A 54 -11.40 2.33 -2.41
N ASP A 55 -12.00 3.17 -3.21
CA ASP A 55 -11.41 3.79 -4.39
C ASP A 55 -10.65 5.09 -4.02
N PHE A 56 -9.36 5.18 -3.86
CA PHE A 56 -8.31 4.17 -3.99
C PHE A 56 -7.48 4.22 -2.71
N PHE A 57 -7.97 3.62 -1.63
CA PHE A 57 -7.32 3.63 -0.33
C PHE A 57 -7.66 2.40 0.51
N PHE A 58 -6.85 2.15 1.54
CA PHE A 58 -7.19 1.24 2.63
C PHE A 58 -7.59 2.03 3.88
N LYS A 59 -8.60 1.56 4.59
CA LYS A 59 -9.05 2.16 5.85
C LYS A 59 -9.20 1.09 6.96
N PRO A 60 -8.41 1.15 8.04
CA PRO A 60 -7.32 2.09 8.25
C PRO A 60 -6.15 1.84 7.30
N THR A 61 -5.43 2.91 6.94
CA THR A 61 -4.18 2.81 6.18
C THR A 61 -3.06 2.19 7.03
N PHE A 62 -3.02 2.55 8.32
CA PHE A 62 -2.01 2.08 9.24
C PHE A 62 -2.61 1.24 10.37
N SER A 63 -2.08 0.05 10.58
CA SER A 63 -2.57 -0.92 11.55
C SER A 63 -1.51 -1.21 12.60
N LYS A 64 -1.67 -0.65 13.81
CA LYS A 64 -0.73 -0.90 14.91
C LYS A 64 -0.95 -2.30 15.47
N ALA A 65 0.07 -3.15 15.39
CA ALA A 65 0.05 -4.55 15.81
C ALA A 65 1.27 -4.90 16.65
N LYS A 66 1.19 -5.97 17.44
CA LYS A 66 2.32 -6.52 18.18
C LYS A 66 3.19 -7.32 17.23
N LEU A 67 4.50 -7.13 17.29
CA LEU A 67 5.49 -7.89 16.52
C LEU A 67 5.38 -9.41 16.79
N GLY A 68 5.64 -10.20 15.76
CA GLY A 68 5.63 -11.66 15.83
C GLY A 68 4.24 -12.28 16.05
N THR A 69 3.15 -11.50 15.92
CA THR A 69 1.78 -12.04 16.09
C THR A 69 1.09 -12.25 14.77
N THR A 70 0.29 -13.31 14.68
CA THR A 70 -0.61 -13.53 13.56
C THR A 70 -1.91 -12.77 13.79
N VAL A 71 -2.28 -11.95 12.81
CA VAL A 71 -3.48 -11.09 12.83
C VAL A 71 -4.47 -11.62 11.79
N LYS A 72 -5.69 -11.90 12.23
CA LYS A 72 -6.81 -12.19 11.35
C LYS A 72 -7.36 -10.89 10.78
N VAL A 73 -7.16 -10.67 9.49
CA VAL A 73 -7.60 -9.47 8.77
C VAL A 73 -8.87 -9.78 8.00
N THR A 74 -9.95 -9.09 8.33
CA THR A 74 -11.17 -9.12 7.52
C THR A 74 -11.10 -7.99 6.50
N LEU A 75 -10.99 -8.35 5.24
CA LEU A 75 -11.02 -7.43 4.10
C LEU A 75 -12.47 -7.18 3.68
N ARG A 76 -12.79 -5.94 3.30
CA ARG A 76 -14.10 -5.56 2.80
C ARG A 76 -13.92 -4.55 1.66
N ASN A 77 -14.23 -4.96 0.45
CA ASN A 77 -14.27 -4.01 -0.67
C ASN A 77 -15.56 -3.18 -0.59
N LYS A 78 -15.39 -1.87 -0.37
CA LYS A 78 -16.44 -0.87 -0.28
C LYS A 78 -16.48 0.05 -1.50
N GLY A 79 -15.45 -0.03 -2.35
CA GLY A 79 -15.36 0.69 -3.61
C GLY A 79 -16.15 0.02 -4.72
N ASP A 80 -16.17 0.68 -5.85
CA ASP A 80 -16.82 0.20 -7.07
C ASP A 80 -15.84 -0.57 -7.96
N ALA A 81 -14.53 -0.41 -7.74
CA ALA A 81 -13.49 -1.15 -8.46
C ALA A 81 -13.11 -2.48 -7.78
N GLN A 82 -12.45 -3.34 -8.54
CA GLN A 82 -11.77 -4.52 -7.99
C GLN A 82 -10.45 -4.08 -7.33
N HIS A 83 -10.18 -4.60 -6.14
CA HIS A 83 -8.97 -4.32 -5.38
C HIS A 83 -8.19 -5.60 -5.06
N THR A 84 -6.94 -5.42 -4.63
CA THR A 84 -6.14 -6.53 -4.07
C THR A 84 -5.53 -6.12 -2.74
N PHE A 85 -5.42 -7.10 -1.86
CA PHE A 85 -4.61 -7.00 -0.65
C PHE A 85 -3.37 -7.86 -0.83
N THR A 86 -2.24 -7.20 -1.10
CA THR A 86 -1.01 -7.88 -1.51
C THR A 86 0.11 -7.61 -0.52
N ILE A 87 0.75 -8.68 -0.04
CA ILE A 87 1.95 -8.66 0.80
C ILE A 87 2.93 -9.69 0.25
N PRO A 88 3.85 -9.31 -0.66
CA PRO A 88 4.72 -10.25 -1.35
C PRO A 88 5.59 -11.09 -0.42
N SER A 89 6.13 -10.50 0.64
CA SER A 89 6.97 -11.19 1.64
C SER A 89 6.27 -12.34 2.37
N LEU A 90 4.94 -12.35 2.36
CA LEU A 90 4.12 -13.41 2.96
C LEU A 90 3.41 -14.27 1.91
N GLY A 91 3.64 -14.03 0.62
CA GLY A 91 2.92 -14.71 -0.46
C GLY A 91 1.41 -14.43 -0.46
N ILE A 92 0.98 -13.33 0.14
CA ILE A 92 -0.44 -12.94 0.17
C ILE A 92 -0.75 -12.09 -1.06
N ASP A 93 -1.74 -12.53 -1.83
CA ASP A 93 -2.31 -11.78 -2.96
C ASP A 93 -3.79 -12.12 -3.10
N ASN A 94 -4.61 -11.40 -2.36
CA ASN A 94 -6.06 -11.64 -2.31
C ASN A 94 -6.78 -10.60 -3.17
N THR A 95 -7.46 -11.04 -4.21
CA THR A 95 -8.28 -10.18 -5.09
C THR A 95 -9.72 -10.15 -4.58
N LEU A 96 -10.31 -8.97 -4.54
CA LEU A 96 -11.64 -8.75 -4.01
C LEU A 96 -12.48 -7.87 -4.94
N ASP A 97 -13.55 -8.42 -5.49
CA ASP A 97 -14.52 -7.66 -6.28
C ASP A 97 -15.32 -6.69 -5.43
N ALA A 98 -15.93 -5.69 -6.06
CA ALA A 98 -16.80 -4.70 -5.42
C ALA A 98 -17.87 -5.38 -4.54
N GLY A 99 -18.05 -4.87 -3.32
CA GLY A 99 -19.00 -5.36 -2.34
C GLY A 99 -18.64 -6.70 -1.67
N LYS A 100 -17.55 -7.35 -2.08
CA LYS A 100 -17.13 -8.64 -1.50
C LYS A 100 -16.32 -8.47 -0.21
N LYS A 101 -16.11 -9.58 0.48
CA LYS A 101 -15.27 -9.67 1.68
C LYS A 101 -14.50 -10.99 1.70
N ALA A 102 -13.32 -10.94 2.27
CA ALA A 102 -12.45 -12.07 2.50
C ALA A 102 -11.84 -12.01 3.91
N THR A 103 -11.16 -13.07 4.28
CA THR A 103 -10.36 -13.09 5.51
C THR A 103 -9.00 -13.69 5.18
N VAL A 104 -7.94 -12.99 5.59
CA VAL A 104 -6.56 -13.45 5.45
C VAL A 104 -5.88 -13.43 6.81
N GLU A 105 -4.86 -14.25 6.99
CA GLU A 105 -4.01 -14.24 8.17
C GLU A 105 -2.67 -13.59 7.82
N VAL A 106 -2.30 -12.58 8.58
CA VAL A 106 -1.06 -11.81 8.39
C VAL A 106 -0.17 -12.01 9.61
N THR A 107 0.99 -12.59 9.42
CA THR A 107 2.00 -12.65 10.49
C THR A 107 2.85 -11.39 10.43
N VAL A 108 2.71 -10.55 11.46
CA VAL A 108 3.49 -9.33 11.60
C VAL A 108 4.94 -9.72 11.89
N PRO A 109 5.95 -9.16 11.19
CA PRO A 109 7.35 -9.53 11.41
C PRO A 109 7.81 -9.22 12.84
N THR A 110 8.93 -9.80 13.24
CA THR A 110 9.54 -9.55 14.56
C THR A 110 10.29 -8.23 14.62
N ASP A 111 10.53 -7.62 13.47
CA ASP A 111 11.21 -6.34 13.30
C ASP A 111 10.59 -5.55 12.13
N GLY A 112 10.64 -4.23 12.25
CA GLY A 112 10.15 -3.32 11.22
C GLY A 112 8.63 -3.29 11.07
N ALA A 113 8.21 -2.59 10.03
CA ALA A 113 6.82 -2.46 9.60
C ALA A 113 6.60 -3.28 8.32
N LEU A 114 5.42 -3.85 8.16
CA LEU A 114 5.04 -4.69 7.03
C LEU A 114 4.10 -3.93 6.11
N ALA A 115 4.57 -3.59 4.90
CA ALA A 115 3.76 -2.92 3.90
C ALA A 115 2.77 -3.88 3.23
N PHE A 116 1.61 -3.34 2.85
CA PHE A 116 0.65 -3.97 1.95
C PHE A 116 0.13 -2.95 0.94
N TYR A 117 -0.29 -3.41 -0.23
CA TYR A 117 -0.75 -2.53 -1.30
C TYR A 117 -1.78 -3.21 -2.20
N CYS A 118 -2.48 -2.39 -2.99
CA CYS A 118 -3.29 -2.87 -4.11
C CYS A 118 -2.42 -2.91 -5.38
N ARG A 119 -2.33 -4.04 -6.06
CA ARG A 119 -1.55 -4.19 -7.31
C ARG A 119 -2.07 -3.30 -8.44
N PHE A 120 -3.34 -2.94 -8.41
CA PHE A 120 -3.96 -2.12 -9.45
C PHE A 120 -3.79 -0.62 -9.19
N HIS A 121 -3.82 -0.19 -7.91
CA HIS A 121 -3.96 1.20 -7.51
C HIS A 121 -2.91 1.67 -6.49
N GLY A 122 -1.99 0.80 -6.11
CA GLY A 122 -0.90 1.11 -5.16
C GLY A 122 0.25 1.90 -5.78
N ALA A 123 1.37 2.01 -5.05
CA ALA A 123 2.61 2.53 -5.58
C ALA A 123 3.14 1.62 -6.72
N PRO A 124 3.99 2.14 -7.63
CA PRO A 124 4.59 1.30 -8.67
C PRO A 124 5.16 -0.02 -8.11
N PRO A 125 4.89 -1.16 -8.78
CA PRO A 125 4.34 -1.30 -10.14
C PRO A 125 2.82 -1.20 -10.28
N GLY A 126 2.07 -0.88 -9.21
CA GLY A 126 0.64 -0.61 -9.31
C GLY A 126 0.33 0.75 -9.95
N GLY A 127 -0.94 1.13 -10.01
CA GLY A 127 -1.41 2.32 -10.71
C GLY A 127 -0.98 3.68 -10.13
N GLY A 128 -0.17 3.72 -9.06
CA GLY A 128 0.37 4.95 -8.50
C GLY A 128 -0.65 5.87 -7.82
N GLN A 129 -1.82 5.35 -7.43
CA GLN A 129 -2.91 6.13 -6.82
C GLN A 129 -2.87 6.12 -5.28
N GLY A 130 -1.76 5.69 -4.71
CA GLY A 130 -1.53 5.74 -3.27
C GLY A 130 -2.31 4.72 -2.42
N MET A 131 -2.90 3.68 -3.04
CA MET A 131 -3.62 2.63 -2.32
C MET A 131 -2.65 1.61 -1.70
N GLN A 132 -2.07 2.01 -0.59
CA GLN A 132 -1.13 1.21 0.20
C GLN A 132 -1.26 1.51 1.69
N GLY A 133 -0.70 0.65 2.53
CA GLY A 133 -0.73 0.79 3.98
C GLY A 133 0.32 -0.07 4.66
N ALA A 134 0.33 -0.07 6.00
CA ALA A 134 1.28 -0.89 6.75
C ALA A 134 0.73 -1.38 8.08
N PHE A 135 1.19 -2.57 8.48
CA PHE A 135 1.24 -2.99 9.87
C PHE A 135 2.53 -2.46 10.50
N PHE A 136 2.46 -1.95 11.71
CA PHE A 136 3.60 -1.41 12.44
C PHE A 136 3.44 -1.63 13.95
N SER A 137 4.53 -1.61 14.69
CA SER A 137 4.52 -1.71 16.16
C SER A 137 4.86 -0.37 16.81
N LYS A 138 5.90 0.29 16.33
CA LYS A 138 6.37 1.59 16.80
C LYS A 138 6.37 2.60 15.64
N LYS A 139 6.16 3.87 15.98
CA LYS A 139 6.30 4.94 14.98
C LYS A 139 7.76 5.09 14.59
N GLY A 140 7.98 5.36 13.29
CA GLY A 140 9.32 5.53 12.75
C GLY A 140 10.06 4.21 12.46
N GLU A 141 9.38 3.06 12.56
CA GLU A 141 9.97 1.79 12.09
C GLU A 141 10.26 1.86 10.59
N ALA A 142 11.40 1.28 10.20
CA ALA A 142 11.67 1.06 8.78
C ALA A 142 10.65 0.05 8.23
N VAL A 143 10.17 0.30 7.03
CA VAL A 143 9.29 -0.65 6.34
C VAL A 143 10.16 -1.75 5.75
N THR A 144 9.92 -2.98 6.17
CA THR A 144 10.41 -4.14 5.46
C THR A 144 9.58 -4.27 4.18
N THR A 145 10.04 -3.58 3.14
CA THR A 145 9.65 -3.97 1.79
C THR A 145 10.28 -5.34 1.60
N GLY A 146 9.47 -6.37 1.52
CA GLY A 146 9.98 -7.63 0.98
C GLY A 146 10.60 -7.29 -0.37
N GLY A 147 11.91 -7.08 -0.36
CA GLY A 147 12.69 -6.75 -1.54
C GLY A 147 12.61 -7.89 -2.53
N GLY A 148 11.56 -7.91 -3.29
CA GLY A 148 11.38 -8.69 -4.48
C GLY A 148 11.73 -7.78 -5.64
N THR A 149 13.00 -7.76 -6.06
CA THR A 149 13.30 -7.53 -7.46
C THR A 149 12.42 -8.50 -8.24
N GLY A 150 11.46 -7.94 -8.97
CA GLY A 150 10.37 -8.60 -9.68
C GLY A 150 10.67 -9.97 -10.26
N ALA A 151 10.25 -10.99 -9.55
CA ALA A 151 9.85 -12.24 -10.18
C ALA A 151 8.34 -12.34 -9.95
N ALA A 152 7.58 -12.17 -11.02
CA ALA A 152 6.18 -12.51 -11.01
C ALA A 152 6.03 -13.95 -10.50
N PRO A 153 5.12 -14.24 -9.54
CA PRO A 153 4.85 -15.61 -9.19
C PRO A 153 4.36 -16.32 -10.45
N SER A 154 5.08 -17.34 -10.87
CA SER A 154 4.58 -18.30 -11.86
C SER A 154 3.26 -18.83 -11.35
N THR A 155 2.17 -18.46 -11.99
CA THR A 155 0.87 -19.09 -11.84
C THR A 155 1.00 -20.52 -12.33
N SER A 156 1.32 -21.45 -11.43
CA SER A 156 0.99 -22.85 -11.65
C SER A 156 -0.53 -22.95 -11.56
N ALA A 157 -1.19 -22.88 -12.71
CA ALA A 157 -2.58 -23.25 -12.81
C ALA A 157 -2.79 -24.68 -12.27
N PRO A 158 -3.83 -24.95 -11.49
CA PRO A 158 -4.15 -26.32 -11.12
C PRO A 158 -4.46 -27.09 -12.40
N THR A 159 -3.66 -28.13 -12.66
CA THR A 159 -3.92 -29.07 -13.73
C THR A 159 -5.27 -29.73 -13.47
N ALA A 160 -6.27 -29.32 -14.24
CA ALA A 160 -7.55 -30.00 -14.25
C ALA A 160 -7.34 -31.40 -14.83
N THR A 161 -7.33 -32.41 -14.00
CA THR A 161 -7.38 -33.81 -14.43
C THR A 161 -8.74 -34.06 -15.05
N THR A 162 -8.84 -33.96 -16.36
CA THR A 162 -10.01 -34.41 -17.10
C THR A 162 -9.98 -35.92 -17.18
N THR A 163 -10.75 -36.56 -16.31
CA THR A 163 -11.07 -38.00 -16.44
C THR A 163 -11.96 -38.17 -17.66
N ALA A 164 -11.35 -38.58 -18.77
CA ALA A 164 -12.13 -39.00 -19.95
C ALA A 164 -12.88 -40.29 -19.62
N ALA A 165 -14.19 -40.19 -19.48
CA ALA A 165 -15.07 -41.37 -19.46
C ALA A 165 -15.13 -41.93 -20.88
N GLY A 166 -14.53 -43.10 -21.09
CA GLY A 166 -14.65 -43.88 -22.30
C GLY A 166 -16.09 -44.39 -22.47
N GLY A 167 -16.81 -43.81 -23.42
CA GLY A 167 -18.04 -44.37 -23.94
C GLY A 167 -17.73 -45.28 -25.13
N GLY A 168 -17.74 -46.59 -24.89
CA GLY A 168 -17.69 -47.59 -25.96
C GLY A 168 -19.05 -47.64 -26.65
N TYR A 169 -19.03 -47.48 -27.98
CA TYR A 169 -20.12 -47.95 -28.82
C TYR A 169 -19.56 -49.11 -29.63
N GLY A 170 -20.08 -50.28 -29.31
CA GLY A 170 -19.96 -51.46 -30.15
C GLY A 170 -20.93 -51.43 -31.32
N TYR A 171 -20.45 -51.81 -32.47
CA TYR A 171 -21.05 -52.63 -33.50
C TYR A 171 -19.91 -53.22 -34.31
#